data_d64e499015bd87c4667cb4418419cc28
#
_entry.id   d64e499015bd87c4667cb4418419cc28
#
_cell.length_a   1.000
_cell.length_b   1.000
_cell.length_c   1.000
_cell.angle_alpha   90.00
_cell.angle_beta   90.00
_cell.angle_gamma   90.00
#
_symmetry.space_group_name_H-M   'P 1'
#
loop_
_entity.id
_entity.type
_entity.pdbx_description
1 polymer ?
#
loop_
_entity_poly.entity_id
_entity_poly.type
_entity_poly.pdbx_seq_one_letter_code
_entity_poly.pdbx_strand_id
1 'polypeptide(L)'
;MKRSGAALVLAALATTGCGNGTDNRSDAETADKPFAGQTITLVTGSHPWVDAIRPLLPQFEAETGMSVNVQGFFEDQLTQKLTVQFTSRSETPDVFMYRPLQEGKLFYRNGWLEPLDEYAKREAEYDYEDFTPQSIRSSIVDGKLTGIPIIIEQAILYYRKDLLQEAGLSVPRTIEELAEAAGRLHDLGNGVYGFVARGQRSPLVTQVSSYLYSEGGDFTRGNKAAINTPEAIKAFTRYGTLLRNYGPTDAINMSWPQASAFFAEGKAALYTDANSIYKMTMDPDYPGVAENVGFAAFPAGAKGSRPYNITSWGLAINPKSAHKEAAWAFVEWATSKEITLLIQQKGIPGPRSSVWDREEGTAGFPAELVNVFKKTVNGGVDHDRPTTINVAEARETVGEIVQKVITGEKDIQETADRANAALQAILDKEAE
;
A
#
# COMPACT_ATOMS: atom_id res chain seq x y z
N MET A 1 -11.05 75.18 -24.33
CA MET A 1 -10.17 76.30 -24.68
C MET A 1 -8.82 75.78 -25.15
N LYS A 2 -8.56 76.12 -26.39
CA LYS A 2 -7.24 76.40 -27.05
C LYS A 2 -6.16 75.31 -26.95
N ARG A 3 -5.88 74.61 -28.05
CA ARG A 3 -5.04 74.96 -29.24
C ARG A 3 -3.56 74.80 -28.86
N SER A 4 -2.73 74.16 -29.48
CA SER A 4 -2.22 74.01 -30.88
C SER A 4 -0.81 73.51 -30.68
N GLY A 5 -0.16 72.79 -31.43
CA GLY A 5 -0.03 72.52 -32.83
C GLY A 5 1.38 72.22 -33.19
N ALA A 6 1.51 71.36 -34.14
CA ALA A 6 2.42 71.41 -35.25
C ALA A 6 3.94 71.40 -34.94
N ALA A 7 4.81 70.81 -35.69
CA ALA A 7 4.91 70.10 -36.95
C ALA A 7 6.38 69.87 -37.24
N LEU A 8 6.67 68.79 -37.94
CA LEU A 8 7.69 68.59 -39.00
C LEU A 8 9.14 69.06 -38.79
N VAL A 9 10.10 68.15 -39.05
CA VAL A 9 10.75 68.04 -40.34
C VAL A 9 11.82 66.96 -40.40
N LEU A 10 11.83 66.21 -41.48
CA LEU A 10 12.78 65.20 -41.94
C LEU A 10 14.25 65.57 -41.81
N ALA A 11 15.10 64.54 -41.63
CA ALA A 11 16.17 64.31 -42.58
C ALA A 11 16.82 62.92 -42.31
N ALA A 12 16.90 62.14 -43.36
CA ALA A 12 17.64 60.91 -43.44
C ALA A 12 19.15 61.18 -43.56
N LEU A 13 19.96 60.27 -43.04
CA LEU A 13 21.21 59.85 -43.67
C LEU A 13 21.69 58.53 -43.07
N ALA A 14 21.93 57.58 -43.96
CA ALA A 14 22.46 56.26 -43.72
C ALA A 14 23.96 56.33 -43.42
N THR A 15 24.43 55.49 -42.51
CA THR A 15 25.76 54.88 -42.56
C THR A 15 25.71 53.47 -41.98
N THR A 16 26.16 52.57 -42.81
CA THR A 16 26.47 51.15 -42.58
C THR A 16 27.46 50.96 -41.44
N GLY A 17 27.15 50.04 -40.60
CA GLY A 17 28.05 49.49 -39.58
C GLY A 17 27.70 48.04 -39.34
N CYS A 18 28.38 47.11 -40.03
CA CYS A 18 28.37 45.70 -39.69
C CYS A 18 28.94 45.49 -38.29
N GLY A 19 28.13 44.94 -37.40
CA GLY A 19 28.50 44.41 -36.11
C GLY A 19 27.75 43.12 -35.89
N ASN A 20 28.37 41.98 -36.29
CA ASN A 20 27.95 40.65 -35.94
C ASN A 20 28.13 40.48 -34.42
N GLY A 21 27.10 40.74 -33.68
CA GLY A 21 26.93 40.28 -32.29
C GLY A 21 25.92 39.14 -32.29
N THR A 22 26.43 37.94 -32.54
CA THR A 22 25.65 36.72 -32.26
C THR A 22 25.40 36.67 -30.75
N ASP A 23 24.19 36.97 -30.32
CA ASP A 23 23.66 36.63 -29.03
C ASP A 23 23.59 35.09 -28.91
N ASN A 24 24.74 34.49 -28.59
CA ASN A 24 24.91 33.09 -28.24
C ASN A 24 24.54 32.90 -26.74
N ARG A 25 23.31 33.22 -26.35
CA ARG A 25 22.84 33.01 -25.00
C ARG A 25 21.51 32.26 -24.90
N SER A 26 21.00 31.69 -25.98
CA SER A 26 19.78 30.87 -25.96
C SER A 26 19.97 29.40 -26.36
N ASP A 27 21.17 29.00 -26.78
CA ASP A 27 21.39 27.64 -27.31
C ASP A 27 22.08 26.68 -26.33
N ALA A 28 22.32 27.11 -25.10
CA ALA A 28 22.96 26.24 -24.09
C ALA A 28 21.99 25.52 -23.12
N GLU A 29 20.68 25.70 -23.28
CA GLU A 29 19.65 25.07 -22.40
C GLU A 29 18.73 24.05 -23.10
N THR A 30 18.89 23.79 -24.36
CA THR A 30 18.28 22.64 -25.04
C THR A 30 19.26 21.47 -25.10
N ALA A 31 19.80 21.07 -23.93
CA ALA A 31 20.26 19.71 -23.78
C ALA A 31 19.05 18.81 -24.15
N ASP A 32 19.32 17.89 -25.10
CA ASP A 32 18.33 17.03 -25.76
C ASP A 32 17.52 16.28 -24.67
N LYS A 33 16.37 16.86 -24.27
CA LYS A 33 15.52 16.25 -23.24
C LYS A 33 14.94 14.98 -23.86
N PRO A 34 15.16 13.80 -23.25
CA PRO A 34 14.93 12.52 -23.93
C PRO A 34 13.47 12.30 -24.32
N PHE A 35 12.52 13.00 -23.68
CA PHE A 35 11.09 12.83 -23.95
C PHE A 35 10.38 14.18 -24.21
N ALA A 36 11.09 15.15 -24.79
CA ALA A 36 10.54 16.48 -25.07
C ALA A 36 9.23 16.42 -25.85
N GLY A 37 8.19 17.08 -25.32
CA GLY A 37 6.86 17.16 -25.95
C GLY A 37 5.99 15.90 -25.81
N GLN A 38 6.46 14.82 -25.18
CA GLN A 38 5.63 13.66 -24.89
C GLN A 38 4.75 13.92 -23.66
N THR A 39 3.56 13.32 -23.65
CA THR A 39 2.66 13.31 -22.48
C THR A 39 2.31 11.88 -22.14
N ILE A 40 2.51 11.51 -20.88
CA ILE A 40 2.03 10.24 -20.33
C ILE A 40 0.80 10.45 -19.44
N THR A 41 -0.10 9.48 -19.45
CA THR A 41 -1.25 9.43 -18.54
C THR A 41 -0.98 8.48 -17.40
N LEU A 42 -0.97 9.03 -16.18
CA LEU A 42 -0.87 8.29 -14.93
C LEU A 42 -2.27 8.16 -14.29
N VAL A 43 -2.78 6.94 -14.17
CA VAL A 43 -4.02 6.65 -13.45
C VAL A 43 -3.71 6.11 -12.06
N THR A 44 -4.30 6.73 -11.02
CA THR A 44 -3.96 6.46 -9.62
C THR A 44 -5.18 6.12 -8.78
N GLY A 45 -4.96 5.42 -7.66
CA GLY A 45 -5.88 5.40 -6.53
C GLY A 45 -5.86 6.73 -5.78
N SER A 46 -6.93 7.05 -5.05
CA SER A 46 -6.95 8.15 -4.06
C SER A 46 -6.12 7.70 -2.85
N HIS A 47 -4.86 8.10 -2.81
CA HIS A 47 -3.90 7.65 -1.79
C HIS A 47 -2.92 8.77 -1.42
N PRO A 48 -2.49 8.89 -0.14
CA PRO A 48 -1.51 9.89 0.30
C PRO A 48 -0.20 9.92 -0.51
N TRP A 49 0.19 8.81 -1.11
CA TRP A 49 1.34 8.75 -2.03
C TRP A 49 1.18 9.70 -3.22
N VAL A 50 -0.03 9.80 -3.76
CA VAL A 50 -0.33 10.70 -4.90
C VAL A 50 -0.21 12.16 -4.48
N ASP A 51 -0.65 12.50 -3.27
CA ASP A 51 -0.52 13.85 -2.71
C ASP A 51 0.94 14.20 -2.43
N ALA A 52 1.76 13.19 -2.08
CA ALA A 52 3.19 13.37 -1.83
C ALA A 52 4.02 13.52 -3.11
N ILE A 53 3.71 12.77 -4.19
CA ILE A 53 4.48 12.82 -5.44
C ILE A 53 4.07 13.98 -6.34
N ARG A 54 2.80 14.39 -6.33
CA ARG A 54 2.28 15.46 -7.19
C ARG A 54 3.09 16.76 -7.15
N PRO A 55 3.55 17.27 -5.99
CA PRO A 55 4.39 18.48 -5.93
C PRO A 55 5.79 18.29 -6.54
N LEU A 56 6.23 17.04 -6.75
CA LEU A 56 7.54 16.70 -7.31
C LEU A 56 7.50 16.57 -8.85
N LEU A 57 6.31 16.43 -9.46
CA LEU A 57 6.15 16.29 -10.90
C LEU A 57 6.78 17.42 -11.71
N PRO A 58 6.68 18.72 -11.32
CA PRO A 58 7.32 19.79 -12.08
C PRO A 58 8.84 19.64 -12.24
N GLN A 59 9.53 19.03 -11.26
CA GLN A 59 10.96 18.73 -11.37
C GLN A 59 11.19 17.67 -12.45
N PHE A 60 10.47 16.57 -12.42
CA PHE A 60 10.55 15.50 -13.41
C PHE A 60 10.25 16.02 -14.83
N GLU A 61 9.19 16.82 -14.98
CA GLU A 61 8.80 17.43 -16.26
C GLU A 61 9.89 18.38 -16.79
N ALA A 62 10.53 19.15 -15.89
CA ALA A 62 11.62 20.05 -16.25
C ALA A 62 12.88 19.27 -16.70
N GLU A 63 13.20 18.15 -16.06
CA GLU A 63 14.37 17.33 -16.37
C GLU A 63 14.19 16.55 -17.68
N THR A 64 13.00 15.99 -17.93
CA THR A 64 12.74 15.08 -19.04
C THR A 64 12.13 15.75 -20.28
N GLY A 65 11.49 16.93 -20.10
CA GLY A 65 10.68 17.58 -21.13
C GLY A 65 9.31 16.91 -21.37
N MET A 66 8.97 15.93 -20.56
CA MET A 66 7.71 15.18 -20.57
C MET A 66 6.64 15.93 -19.75
N SER A 67 5.37 15.71 -20.06
CA SER A 67 4.24 16.11 -19.20
C SER A 67 3.54 14.89 -18.62
N VAL A 68 3.05 14.98 -17.36
CA VAL A 68 2.37 13.90 -16.66
C VAL A 68 0.91 14.29 -16.36
N ASN A 69 -0.03 13.66 -17.05
CA ASN A 69 -1.48 13.83 -16.81
C ASN A 69 -1.97 12.86 -15.75
N VAL A 70 -2.21 13.33 -14.51
CA VAL A 70 -2.61 12.50 -13.37
C VAL A 70 -4.12 12.46 -13.21
N GLN A 71 -4.71 11.26 -13.23
CA GLN A 71 -6.13 10.99 -13.02
C GLN A 71 -6.32 10.09 -11.79
N GLY A 72 -7.01 10.58 -10.76
CA GLY A 72 -7.26 9.87 -9.50
C GLY A 72 -8.67 9.31 -9.39
N PHE A 73 -8.82 8.12 -8.82
CA PHE A 73 -10.09 7.43 -8.59
C PHE A 73 -10.11 6.78 -7.20
N PHE A 74 -11.27 6.59 -6.61
CA PHE A 74 -11.40 5.71 -5.44
C PHE A 74 -11.10 4.25 -5.83
N GLU A 75 -10.65 3.42 -4.87
CA GLU A 75 -10.12 2.07 -5.13
C GLU A 75 -11.01 1.19 -6.01
N ASP A 76 -12.31 1.10 -5.70
CA ASP A 76 -13.23 0.27 -6.49
C ASP A 76 -13.47 0.84 -7.88
N GLN A 77 -13.52 2.17 -8.02
CA GLN A 77 -13.63 2.85 -9.30
C GLN A 77 -12.36 2.69 -10.14
N LEU A 78 -11.18 2.70 -9.49
CA LEU A 78 -9.90 2.47 -10.17
C LEU A 78 -9.88 1.09 -10.85
N THR A 79 -10.19 0.02 -10.11
CA THR A 79 -10.21 -1.34 -10.66
C THR A 79 -11.19 -1.46 -11.83
N GLN A 80 -12.39 -0.89 -11.69
CA GLN A 80 -13.39 -0.89 -12.77
C GLN A 80 -12.91 -0.11 -13.99
N LYS A 81 -12.38 1.09 -13.78
CA LYS A 81 -11.83 1.95 -14.84
C LYS A 81 -10.74 1.25 -15.63
N LEU A 82 -9.75 0.68 -14.94
CA LEU A 82 -8.65 -0.05 -15.57
C LEU A 82 -9.16 -1.26 -16.33
N THR A 83 -10.08 -2.05 -15.76
CA THR A 83 -10.67 -3.22 -16.42
C THR A 83 -11.36 -2.84 -17.72
N VAL A 84 -12.16 -1.76 -17.73
CA VAL A 84 -12.85 -1.29 -18.95
C VAL A 84 -11.83 -0.85 -20.01
N GLN A 85 -10.82 -0.06 -19.64
CA GLN A 85 -9.79 0.42 -20.57
C GLN A 85 -9.00 -0.74 -21.19
N PHE A 86 -8.56 -1.70 -20.38
CA PHE A 86 -7.77 -2.82 -20.86
C PHE A 86 -8.58 -3.82 -21.69
N THR A 87 -9.83 -4.05 -21.33
CA THR A 87 -10.75 -4.90 -22.15
C THR A 87 -10.98 -4.28 -23.53
N SER A 88 -11.07 -2.96 -23.62
CA SER A 88 -11.18 -2.22 -24.89
C SER A 88 -9.86 -2.08 -25.64
N ARG A 89 -8.74 -2.63 -25.12
CA ARG A 89 -7.39 -2.50 -25.66
C ARG A 89 -6.93 -1.06 -25.81
N SER A 90 -7.32 -0.18 -24.88
CA SER A 90 -6.90 1.21 -24.85
C SER A 90 -5.37 1.33 -24.71
N GLU A 91 -4.78 2.27 -25.41
CA GLU A 91 -3.36 2.64 -25.24
C GLU A 91 -3.12 3.45 -23.97
N THR A 92 -4.18 3.95 -23.33
CA THR A 92 -4.12 4.68 -22.06
C THR A 92 -4.83 3.90 -20.94
N PRO A 93 -4.37 4.03 -19.69
CA PRO A 93 -3.22 4.82 -19.22
C PRO A 93 -1.88 4.25 -19.69
N ASP A 94 -0.81 5.08 -19.66
CA ASP A 94 0.56 4.61 -19.88
C ASP A 94 1.12 3.95 -18.63
N VAL A 95 0.94 4.61 -17.47
CA VAL A 95 1.29 4.14 -16.13
C VAL A 95 0.06 4.12 -15.24
N PHE A 96 -0.03 3.15 -14.34
CA PHE A 96 -1.14 3.08 -13.40
C PHE A 96 -0.74 2.47 -12.06
N MET A 97 -1.38 2.96 -10.98
CA MET A 97 -1.34 2.31 -9.69
C MET A 97 -2.23 1.07 -9.70
N TYR A 98 -1.74 0.00 -9.08
CA TYR A 98 -2.51 -1.23 -8.88
C TYR A 98 -2.09 -1.89 -7.55
N ARG A 99 -2.91 -2.82 -7.07
CA ARG A 99 -2.62 -3.62 -5.89
C ARG A 99 -2.16 -5.02 -6.37
N PRO A 100 -0.87 -5.36 -6.29
CA PRO A 100 -0.34 -6.59 -6.88
C PRO A 100 -1.09 -7.86 -6.46
N LEU A 101 -1.44 -7.97 -5.17
CA LEU A 101 -2.15 -9.14 -4.63
C LEU A 101 -3.67 -9.09 -4.87
N GLN A 102 -4.23 -7.98 -5.35
CA GLN A 102 -5.66 -7.84 -5.64
C GLN A 102 -5.96 -7.98 -7.13
N GLU A 103 -5.25 -7.23 -7.96
CA GLU A 103 -5.47 -7.19 -9.42
C GLU A 103 -4.38 -7.95 -10.20
N GLY A 104 -3.18 -8.13 -9.64
CA GLY A 104 -1.98 -8.53 -10.37
C GLY A 104 -2.16 -9.82 -11.18
N LYS A 105 -2.66 -10.88 -10.57
CA LYS A 105 -2.85 -12.18 -11.25
C LYS A 105 -3.90 -12.09 -12.38
N LEU A 106 -5.03 -11.43 -12.11
CA LEU A 106 -6.07 -11.20 -13.12
C LEU A 106 -5.53 -10.38 -14.29
N PHE A 107 -4.87 -9.26 -13.99
CA PHE A 107 -4.37 -8.35 -15.02
C PHE A 107 -3.26 -9.00 -15.85
N TYR A 108 -2.34 -9.71 -15.20
CA TYR A 108 -1.25 -10.40 -15.90
C TYR A 108 -1.77 -11.50 -16.84
N ARG A 109 -2.69 -12.34 -16.37
CA ARG A 109 -3.29 -13.43 -17.18
C ARG A 109 -4.08 -12.90 -18.37
N ASN A 110 -4.63 -11.70 -18.29
CA ASN A 110 -5.31 -11.04 -19.42
C ASN A 110 -4.33 -10.26 -20.32
N GLY A 111 -3.05 -10.25 -20.03
CA GLY A 111 -2.05 -9.52 -20.81
C GLY A 111 -2.17 -8.00 -20.69
N TRP A 112 -2.56 -7.51 -19.49
CA TRP A 112 -2.76 -6.08 -19.18
C TRP A 112 -1.60 -5.45 -18.40
N LEU A 113 -0.55 -6.24 -18.10
CA LEU A 113 0.65 -5.79 -17.41
C LEU A 113 1.87 -6.02 -18.29
N GLU A 114 2.67 -4.98 -18.52
CA GLU A 114 3.98 -5.12 -19.14
C GLU A 114 4.93 -5.80 -18.16
N PRO A 115 5.65 -6.86 -18.54
CA PRO A 115 6.73 -7.41 -17.73
C PRO A 115 7.87 -6.42 -17.58
N LEU A 116 8.27 -6.14 -16.34
CA LEU A 116 9.26 -5.11 -16.03
C LEU A 116 10.65 -5.66 -15.70
N ASP A 117 10.87 -6.97 -15.84
CA ASP A 117 12.14 -7.62 -15.49
C ASP A 117 13.35 -7.00 -16.18
N GLU A 118 13.23 -6.74 -17.49
CA GLU A 118 14.32 -6.16 -18.30
C GLU A 118 14.51 -4.66 -18.01
N TYR A 119 13.43 -3.93 -17.80
CA TYR A 119 13.48 -2.52 -17.45
C TYR A 119 14.18 -2.31 -16.10
N ALA A 120 13.77 -3.04 -15.07
CA ALA A 120 14.27 -2.89 -13.70
C ALA A 120 15.77 -3.20 -13.55
N LYS A 121 16.35 -3.96 -14.49
CA LYS A 121 17.78 -4.35 -14.49
C LYS A 121 18.62 -3.61 -15.52
N ARG A 122 18.03 -2.69 -16.27
CA ARG A 122 18.71 -2.01 -17.36
C ARG A 122 19.81 -1.08 -16.88
N GLU A 123 19.52 -0.29 -15.85
CA GLU A 123 20.43 0.72 -15.32
C GLU A 123 20.91 0.32 -13.92
N ALA A 124 22.23 0.24 -13.72
CA ALA A 124 22.81 -0.14 -12.43
C ALA A 124 22.49 0.87 -11.32
N GLU A 125 22.40 2.16 -11.66
CA GLU A 125 22.09 3.24 -10.74
C GLU A 125 20.68 3.14 -10.17
N TYR A 126 19.74 2.52 -10.88
CA TYR A 126 18.39 2.26 -10.35
C TYR A 126 18.43 1.37 -9.13
N ASP A 127 19.44 0.48 -9.03
CA ASP A 127 19.66 -0.40 -7.90
C ASP A 127 18.38 -1.16 -7.48
N TYR A 128 17.92 -2.02 -8.39
CA TYR A 128 16.74 -2.83 -8.16
C TYR A 128 16.86 -3.74 -6.92
N GLU A 129 18.07 -4.16 -6.56
CA GLU A 129 18.34 -5.03 -5.41
C GLU A 129 18.14 -4.31 -4.05
N ASP A 130 18.01 -2.97 -4.06
CA ASP A 130 17.71 -2.18 -2.85
C ASP A 130 16.24 -2.28 -2.39
N PHE A 131 15.35 -2.81 -3.23
CA PHE A 131 13.97 -3.05 -2.80
C PHE A 131 13.91 -4.18 -1.77
N THR A 132 13.01 -4.04 -0.78
CA THR A 132 12.82 -5.11 0.22
C THR A 132 12.38 -6.42 -0.46
N PRO A 133 12.95 -7.58 -0.08
CA PRO A 133 12.66 -8.84 -0.76
C PRO A 133 11.17 -9.21 -0.81
N GLN A 134 10.41 -8.89 0.24
CA GLN A 134 8.98 -9.19 0.30
C GLN A 134 8.18 -8.32 -0.66
N SER A 135 8.56 -7.03 -0.80
CA SER A 135 7.87 -6.13 -1.73
C SER A 135 8.01 -6.60 -3.18
N ILE A 136 9.19 -7.07 -3.54
CA ILE A 136 9.42 -7.65 -4.87
C ILE A 136 8.62 -8.93 -5.06
N ARG A 137 8.69 -9.88 -4.09
CA ARG A 137 7.96 -11.15 -4.22
C ARG A 137 6.46 -10.96 -4.37
N SER A 138 5.85 -10.03 -3.63
CA SER A 138 4.42 -9.73 -3.77
C SER A 138 4.05 -9.05 -5.09
N SER A 139 5.04 -8.55 -5.85
CA SER A 139 4.86 -7.92 -7.18
C SER A 139 5.17 -8.87 -8.35
N ILE A 140 5.56 -10.12 -8.06
CA ILE A 140 5.82 -11.15 -9.07
C ILE A 140 4.57 -11.99 -9.29
N VAL A 141 4.14 -12.13 -10.54
CA VAL A 141 3.07 -13.01 -10.96
C VAL A 141 3.60 -13.98 -12.03
N ASP A 142 3.40 -15.28 -11.83
CA ASP A 142 3.84 -16.32 -12.75
C ASP A 142 5.33 -16.17 -13.17
N GLY A 143 6.19 -15.78 -12.21
CA GLY A 143 7.62 -15.59 -12.41
C GLY A 143 8.02 -14.29 -13.12
N LYS A 144 7.11 -13.36 -13.34
CA LYS A 144 7.35 -12.05 -13.96
C LYS A 144 7.11 -10.90 -13.00
N LEU A 145 8.01 -9.92 -13.02
CA LEU A 145 7.81 -8.66 -12.32
C LEU A 145 6.75 -7.84 -13.04
N THR A 146 5.60 -7.64 -12.40
CA THR A 146 4.42 -7.04 -13.02
C THR A 146 4.22 -5.57 -12.66
N GLY A 147 5.03 -5.05 -11.75
CA GLY A 147 5.03 -3.65 -11.35
C GLY A 147 6.10 -3.38 -10.31
N ILE A 148 6.42 -2.11 -10.12
CA ILE A 148 7.41 -1.66 -9.15
C ILE A 148 6.70 -1.23 -7.87
N PRO A 149 7.11 -1.75 -6.69
CA PRO A 149 6.55 -1.36 -5.40
C PRO A 149 6.68 0.14 -5.13
N ILE A 150 5.63 0.74 -4.57
CA ILE A 150 5.67 2.15 -4.08
C ILE A 150 5.30 2.27 -2.61
N ILE A 151 4.51 1.33 -2.07
CA ILE A 151 4.10 1.31 -0.67
C ILE A 151 4.18 -0.12 -0.16
N ILE A 152 4.81 -0.29 0.99
CA ILE A 152 4.87 -1.56 1.69
C ILE A 152 4.06 -1.53 2.97
N GLU A 153 3.45 -2.67 3.29
CA GLU A 153 2.66 -2.84 4.48
C GLU A 153 3.00 -4.13 5.20
N GLN A 154 3.04 -4.06 6.53
CA GLN A 154 3.09 -5.23 7.38
C GLN A 154 2.14 -5.09 8.55
N ALA A 155 1.59 -6.19 9.03
CA ALA A 155 0.77 -6.17 10.23
C ALA A 155 1.62 -5.92 11.45
N ILE A 156 1.13 -5.03 12.32
CA ILE A 156 1.72 -4.70 13.62
C ILE A 156 0.64 -4.69 14.72
N LEU A 157 1.08 -4.57 15.96
CA LEU A 157 0.22 -4.30 17.09
C LEU A 157 0.30 -2.81 17.44
N TYR A 158 -0.86 -2.15 17.50
CA TYR A 158 -1.10 -0.84 18.10
C TYR A 158 -1.65 -1.04 19.50
N TYR A 159 -1.19 -0.25 20.46
CA TYR A 159 -1.67 -0.35 21.85
C TYR A 159 -1.70 1.00 22.55
N ARG A 160 -2.53 1.12 23.56
CA ARG A 160 -2.63 2.28 24.47
C ARG A 160 -1.62 2.10 25.61
N LYS A 161 -0.56 2.90 25.60
CA LYS A 161 0.53 2.89 26.60
C LYS A 161 0.02 3.13 28.01
N ASP A 162 -0.85 4.13 28.15
CA ASP A 162 -1.47 4.53 29.40
C ASP A 162 -2.31 3.41 30.00
N LEU A 163 -3.17 2.76 29.23
CA LEU A 163 -4.04 1.67 29.70
C LEU A 163 -3.23 0.44 30.10
N LEU A 164 -2.18 0.08 29.36
CA LEU A 164 -1.28 -1.01 29.76
C LEU A 164 -0.55 -0.68 31.06
N GLN A 165 -0.04 0.54 31.20
CA GLN A 165 0.66 1.00 32.40
C GLN A 165 -0.27 1.01 33.61
N GLU A 166 -1.48 1.54 33.50
CA GLU A 166 -2.49 1.56 34.56
C GLU A 166 -2.86 0.16 35.04
N ALA A 167 -3.01 -0.77 34.08
CA ALA A 167 -3.34 -2.18 34.38
C ALA A 167 -2.12 -3.00 34.88
N GLY A 168 -0.91 -2.42 34.89
CA GLY A 168 0.33 -3.12 35.23
C GLY A 168 0.68 -4.24 34.23
N LEU A 169 0.35 -4.04 32.94
CA LEU A 169 0.57 -5.00 31.88
C LEU A 169 1.79 -4.63 31.03
N SER A 170 2.52 -5.65 30.57
CA SER A 170 3.53 -5.51 29.54
C SER A 170 2.88 -5.54 28.16
N VAL A 171 3.58 -5.01 27.15
CA VAL A 171 3.16 -5.10 25.73
C VAL A 171 3.09 -6.56 25.32
N PRO A 172 1.95 -7.05 24.80
CA PRO A 172 1.78 -8.43 24.37
C PRO A 172 2.78 -8.86 23.30
N ARG A 173 3.42 -10.01 23.49
CA ARG A 173 4.39 -10.60 22.57
C ARG A 173 3.89 -11.85 21.87
N THR A 174 2.83 -12.46 22.43
CA THR A 174 2.16 -13.64 21.88
C THR A 174 0.68 -13.37 21.66
N ILE A 175 0.04 -14.17 20.81
CA ILE A 175 -1.41 -14.06 20.56
C ILE A 175 -2.20 -14.42 21.85
N GLU A 176 -1.65 -15.29 22.68
CA GLU A 176 -2.19 -15.62 23.99
C GLU A 176 -2.15 -14.40 24.94
N GLU A 177 -0.98 -13.74 25.05
CA GLU A 177 -0.82 -12.52 25.85
C GLU A 177 -1.71 -11.38 25.33
N LEU A 178 -1.89 -11.28 23.99
CA LEU A 178 -2.82 -10.32 23.39
C LEU A 178 -4.26 -10.56 23.87
N ALA A 179 -4.69 -11.82 23.87
CA ALA A 179 -6.05 -12.18 24.33
C ALA A 179 -6.24 -11.92 25.84
N GLU A 180 -5.23 -12.22 26.66
CA GLU A 180 -5.24 -11.94 28.09
C GLU A 180 -5.29 -10.43 28.36
N ALA A 181 -4.43 -9.66 27.70
CA ALA A 181 -4.43 -8.21 27.83
C ALA A 181 -5.75 -7.58 27.36
N ALA A 182 -6.29 -8.05 26.23
CA ALA A 182 -7.59 -7.60 25.75
C ALA A 182 -8.71 -7.85 26.76
N GLY A 183 -8.71 -9.02 27.42
CA GLY A 183 -9.69 -9.34 28.46
C GLY A 183 -9.56 -8.45 29.70
N ARG A 184 -8.33 -8.16 30.13
CA ARG A 184 -8.08 -7.30 31.30
C ARG A 184 -8.36 -5.82 31.06
N LEU A 185 -8.19 -5.37 29.81
CA LEU A 185 -8.40 -3.97 29.41
C LEU A 185 -9.82 -3.71 28.91
N HIS A 186 -10.67 -4.74 28.80
CA HIS A 186 -12.05 -4.60 28.38
C HIS A 186 -12.90 -4.03 29.51
N ASP A 187 -13.18 -2.73 29.45
CA ASP A 187 -13.95 -1.99 30.46
C ASP A 187 -15.06 -1.15 29.82
N LEU A 188 -16.21 -1.78 29.65
CA LEU A 188 -17.41 -1.13 29.11
C LEU A 188 -17.98 -0.05 30.01
N GLY A 189 -17.68 -0.09 31.33
CA GLY A 189 -18.08 0.96 32.27
C GLY A 189 -17.45 2.32 31.93
N ASN A 190 -16.22 2.28 31.40
CA ASN A 190 -15.49 3.45 30.92
C ASN A 190 -15.52 3.59 29.38
N GLY A 191 -16.31 2.77 28.68
CA GLY A 191 -16.46 2.84 27.22
C GLY A 191 -15.26 2.29 26.42
N VAL A 192 -14.38 1.49 27.07
CA VAL A 192 -13.17 0.92 26.43
C VAL A 192 -13.39 -0.55 26.09
N TYR A 193 -13.26 -0.87 24.83
CA TYR A 193 -13.15 -2.25 24.35
C TYR A 193 -11.69 -2.72 24.42
N GLY A 194 -11.49 -4.00 24.78
CA GLY A 194 -10.14 -4.56 24.91
C GLY A 194 -9.41 -4.67 23.58
N PHE A 195 -10.16 -4.88 22.49
CA PHE A 195 -9.59 -5.12 21.16
C PHE A 195 -10.48 -4.58 20.05
N VAL A 196 -9.88 -4.08 18.97
CA VAL A 196 -10.55 -3.79 17.71
C VAL A 196 -9.72 -4.30 16.54
N ALA A 197 -10.38 -4.70 15.46
CA ALA A 197 -9.77 -5.03 14.17
C ALA A 197 -10.86 -5.11 13.09
N ARG A 198 -10.47 -5.38 11.84
CA ARG A 198 -11.41 -5.53 10.72
C ARG A 198 -12.29 -6.77 10.91
N GLY A 199 -13.60 -6.60 10.94
CA GLY A 199 -14.57 -7.72 11.04
C GLY A 199 -15.43 -7.89 9.79
N GLN A 200 -15.40 -6.93 8.86
CA GLN A 200 -16.09 -7.03 7.58
C GLN A 200 -15.50 -8.17 6.74
N ARG A 201 -16.35 -8.98 6.14
CA ARG A 201 -16.04 -10.30 5.57
C ARG A 201 -14.79 -10.34 4.67
N SER A 202 -14.73 -9.55 3.62
CA SER A 202 -13.56 -9.52 2.74
C SER A 202 -12.35 -8.80 3.35
N PRO A 203 -12.48 -7.60 3.94
CA PRO A 203 -11.35 -6.88 4.55
C PRO A 203 -10.66 -7.60 5.71
N LEU A 204 -11.40 -8.39 6.52
CA LEU A 204 -10.80 -9.11 7.66
C LEU A 204 -9.75 -10.15 7.23
N VAL A 205 -9.82 -10.65 5.99
CA VAL A 205 -8.90 -11.68 5.48
C VAL A 205 -7.47 -11.21 5.51
N THR A 206 -7.22 -9.94 5.16
CA THR A 206 -5.90 -9.31 5.28
C THR A 206 -5.37 -9.43 6.72
N GLN A 207 -6.19 -9.13 7.74
CA GLN A 207 -5.72 -9.13 9.12
C GLN A 207 -5.57 -10.52 9.71
N VAL A 208 -6.52 -11.41 9.45
CA VAL A 208 -6.46 -12.78 9.96
C VAL A 208 -5.31 -13.59 9.36
N SER A 209 -4.80 -13.18 8.19
CA SER A 209 -3.65 -13.84 7.55
C SER A 209 -2.43 -13.91 8.48
N SER A 210 -2.14 -12.83 9.20
CA SER A 210 -1.02 -12.79 10.15
C SER A 210 -1.20 -13.75 11.33
N TYR A 211 -2.42 -13.94 11.80
CA TYR A 211 -2.75 -14.98 12.79
C TYR A 211 -2.57 -16.37 12.18
N LEU A 212 -3.07 -16.57 10.95
CA LEU A 212 -2.95 -17.82 10.20
C LEU A 212 -1.49 -18.26 10.05
N TYR A 213 -0.64 -17.38 9.56
CA TYR A 213 0.79 -17.67 9.36
C TYR A 213 1.55 -17.88 10.67
N SER A 214 1.23 -17.10 11.70
CA SER A 214 1.86 -17.23 13.01
C SER A 214 1.47 -18.55 13.71
N GLU A 215 0.30 -19.11 13.41
CA GLU A 215 -0.07 -20.47 13.86
C GLU A 215 0.51 -21.59 12.96
N GLY A 216 1.08 -21.27 11.81
CA GLY A 216 1.69 -22.22 10.86
C GLY A 216 0.75 -22.71 9.76
N GLY A 217 -0.42 -22.05 9.62
CA GLY A 217 -1.32 -22.23 8.49
C GLY A 217 -0.94 -21.38 7.28
N ASP A 218 -1.66 -21.60 6.20
CA ASP A 218 -1.68 -20.78 4.99
C ASP A 218 -3.04 -20.94 4.32
N PHE A 219 -3.37 -20.07 3.38
CA PHE A 219 -4.61 -20.20 2.57
C PHE A 219 -4.54 -21.40 1.62
N THR A 220 -3.33 -21.70 1.15
CA THR A 220 -3.08 -22.83 0.24
C THR A 220 -1.80 -23.56 0.61
N ARG A 221 -1.68 -24.83 0.20
CA ARG A 221 -0.44 -25.62 0.21
C ARG A 221 -0.20 -26.13 -1.21
N GLY A 222 0.67 -25.46 -1.94
CA GLY A 222 0.76 -25.62 -3.40
C GLY A 222 -0.58 -25.21 -4.04
N ASN A 223 -1.12 -26.08 -4.90
CA ASN A 223 -2.41 -25.84 -5.58
C ASN A 223 -3.62 -26.35 -4.78
N LYS A 224 -3.46 -26.63 -3.48
CA LYS A 224 -4.55 -27.13 -2.63
C LYS A 224 -4.97 -26.08 -1.62
N ALA A 225 -6.30 -25.85 -1.51
CA ALA A 225 -6.88 -25.05 -0.43
C ALA A 225 -6.54 -25.67 0.93
N ALA A 226 -6.21 -24.84 1.93
CA ALA A 226 -5.74 -25.26 3.24
C ALA A 226 -6.38 -24.48 4.40
N ILE A 227 -7.56 -23.91 4.18
CA ILE A 227 -8.26 -23.08 5.17
C ILE A 227 -9.11 -23.88 6.17
N ASN A 228 -9.13 -25.20 6.09
CA ASN A 228 -9.77 -26.09 7.06
C ASN A 228 -8.78 -26.92 7.87
N THR A 229 -7.48 -26.62 7.80
CA THR A 229 -6.46 -27.29 8.60
C THR A 229 -6.57 -26.91 10.08
N PRO A 230 -6.08 -27.75 11.03
CA PRO A 230 -6.11 -27.42 12.44
C PRO A 230 -5.48 -26.06 12.78
N GLU A 231 -4.39 -25.69 12.10
CA GLU A 231 -3.71 -24.40 12.26
C GLU A 231 -4.61 -23.25 11.80
N ALA A 232 -5.29 -23.41 10.66
CA ALA A 232 -6.22 -22.42 10.11
C ALA A 232 -7.45 -22.23 11.02
N ILE A 233 -8.07 -23.33 11.45
CA ILE A 233 -9.19 -23.30 12.40
C ILE A 233 -8.81 -22.58 13.69
N LYS A 234 -7.61 -22.89 14.24
CA LYS A 234 -7.09 -22.24 15.44
C LYS A 234 -6.93 -20.73 15.25
N ALA A 235 -6.34 -20.29 14.13
CA ALA A 235 -6.13 -18.89 13.82
C ALA A 235 -7.44 -18.12 13.64
N PHE A 236 -8.38 -18.67 12.88
CA PHE A 236 -9.70 -18.07 12.64
C PHE A 236 -10.50 -17.98 13.92
N THR A 237 -10.46 -19.02 14.76
CA THR A 237 -11.12 -19.04 16.08
C THR A 237 -10.51 -17.98 16.99
N ARG A 238 -9.18 -17.84 17.06
CA ARG A 238 -8.52 -16.85 17.91
C ARG A 238 -8.89 -15.42 17.51
N TYR A 239 -8.77 -15.11 16.23
CA TYR A 239 -9.12 -13.77 15.74
C TYR A 239 -10.60 -13.43 15.95
N GLY A 240 -11.50 -14.32 15.55
CA GLY A 240 -12.94 -14.11 15.70
C GLY A 240 -13.38 -14.03 17.16
N THR A 241 -12.73 -14.81 18.06
CA THR A 241 -13.01 -14.78 19.51
C THR A 241 -12.53 -13.49 20.17
N LEU A 242 -11.38 -12.93 19.75
CA LEU A 242 -10.93 -11.61 20.20
C LEU A 242 -11.99 -10.56 19.91
N LEU A 243 -12.48 -10.48 18.67
CA LEU A 243 -13.52 -9.54 18.26
C LEU A 243 -14.85 -9.80 18.97
N ARG A 244 -15.27 -11.04 19.08
CA ARG A 244 -16.54 -11.40 19.76
C ARG A 244 -16.55 -11.05 21.24
N ASN A 245 -15.46 -11.33 21.95
CA ASN A 245 -15.43 -11.19 23.41
C ASN A 245 -15.01 -9.80 23.86
N TYR A 246 -14.15 -9.12 23.11
CA TYR A 246 -13.48 -7.88 23.53
C TYR A 246 -13.60 -6.74 22.52
N GLY A 247 -14.21 -6.98 21.37
CA GLY A 247 -14.45 -5.97 20.33
C GLY A 247 -15.85 -5.35 20.40
N PRO A 248 -16.09 -4.28 19.64
CA PRO A 248 -17.41 -3.66 19.52
C PRO A 248 -18.43 -4.61 18.86
N THR A 249 -19.69 -4.47 19.23
CA THR A 249 -20.78 -5.35 18.73
C THR A 249 -20.99 -5.25 17.23
N ASP A 250 -20.65 -4.13 16.62
CA ASP A 250 -20.71 -3.86 15.17
C ASP A 250 -19.38 -4.15 14.44
N ALA A 251 -18.40 -4.76 15.11
CA ALA A 251 -17.11 -5.13 14.50
C ALA A 251 -17.27 -5.87 13.15
N ILE A 252 -18.31 -6.69 13.02
CA ILE A 252 -18.61 -7.45 11.79
C ILE A 252 -18.79 -6.58 10.54
N ASN A 253 -19.06 -5.29 10.71
CA ASN A 253 -19.23 -4.30 9.64
C ASN A 253 -18.02 -3.38 9.48
N MET A 254 -16.99 -3.50 10.34
CA MET A 254 -15.84 -2.63 10.33
C MET A 254 -14.80 -3.09 9.31
N SER A 255 -14.39 -2.20 8.43
CA SER A 255 -13.15 -2.27 7.64
C SER A 255 -12.06 -1.45 8.33
N TRP A 256 -10.90 -1.26 7.67
CA TRP A 256 -9.78 -0.52 8.25
C TRP A 256 -10.12 0.95 8.62
N PRO A 257 -10.93 1.73 7.87
CA PRO A 257 -11.21 3.10 8.28
C PRO A 257 -12.00 3.17 9.58
N GLN A 258 -13.01 2.31 9.74
CA GLN A 258 -13.84 2.27 10.96
C GLN A 258 -13.04 1.77 12.16
N ALA A 259 -12.24 0.71 11.98
CA ALA A 259 -11.44 0.14 13.07
C ALA A 259 -10.35 1.11 13.54
N SER A 260 -9.64 1.80 12.62
CA SER A 260 -8.63 2.80 12.96
C SER A 260 -9.23 4.02 13.65
N ALA A 261 -10.36 4.54 13.16
CA ALA A 261 -11.07 5.65 13.80
C ALA A 261 -11.54 5.27 15.21
N PHE A 262 -12.11 4.07 15.39
CA PHE A 262 -12.54 3.56 16.69
C PHE A 262 -11.40 3.50 17.70
N PHE A 263 -10.20 3.08 17.28
CA PHE A 263 -9.00 3.08 18.11
C PHE A 263 -8.52 4.52 18.40
N ALA A 264 -8.46 5.38 17.39
CA ALA A 264 -8.03 6.77 17.52
C ALA A 264 -8.92 7.60 18.47
N GLU A 265 -10.23 7.31 18.50
CA GLU A 265 -11.17 7.91 19.45
C GLU A 265 -11.00 7.41 20.90
N GLY A 266 -10.04 6.50 21.15
CA GLY A 266 -9.77 5.95 22.50
C GLY A 266 -10.73 4.87 22.95
N LYS A 267 -11.58 4.37 22.06
CA LYS A 267 -12.61 3.37 22.35
C LYS A 267 -12.08 1.93 22.42
N ALA A 268 -10.80 1.70 22.05
CA ALA A 268 -10.16 0.39 22.15
C ALA A 268 -8.76 0.49 22.73
N ALA A 269 -8.34 -0.54 23.48
CA ALA A 269 -7.03 -0.60 24.11
C ALA A 269 -5.95 -1.19 23.19
N LEU A 270 -6.31 -2.17 22.35
CA LEU A 270 -5.41 -2.92 21.46
C LEU A 270 -6.03 -3.00 20.05
N TYR A 271 -5.16 -2.92 19.04
CA TYR A 271 -5.54 -2.96 17.63
C TYR A 271 -4.46 -3.65 16.80
N THR A 272 -4.80 -4.53 15.88
CA THR A 272 -3.87 -5.09 14.90
C THR A 272 -4.26 -4.68 13.50
N ASP A 273 -3.35 -4.03 12.77
CA ASP A 273 -3.54 -3.65 11.37
C ASP A 273 -2.20 -3.30 10.70
N ALA A 274 -2.26 -2.80 9.46
CA ALA A 274 -1.12 -2.36 8.67
C ALA A 274 -0.36 -1.21 9.34
N ASN A 275 0.97 -1.23 9.27
CA ASN A 275 1.81 -0.14 9.76
C ASN A 275 1.64 1.18 8.98
N SER A 276 1.14 1.13 7.75
CA SER A 276 0.93 2.30 6.89
C SER A 276 -0.15 3.25 7.38
N ILE A 277 -1.10 2.75 8.19
CA ILE A 277 -2.22 3.55 8.70
C ILE A 277 -1.94 4.23 10.04
N TYR A 278 -0.70 4.22 10.54
CA TYR A 278 -0.36 4.72 11.88
C TYR A 278 -0.83 6.17 12.12
N LYS A 279 -0.77 7.03 11.11
CA LYS A 279 -1.25 8.43 11.25
C LYS A 279 -2.72 8.51 11.59
N MET A 280 -3.54 7.58 11.11
CA MET A 280 -4.98 7.55 11.43
C MET A 280 -5.23 7.12 12.87
N THR A 281 -4.29 6.39 13.51
CA THR A 281 -4.39 6.01 14.92
C THR A 281 -3.89 7.09 15.86
N MET A 282 -3.23 8.13 15.33
CA MET A 282 -2.69 9.28 16.06
C MET A 282 -3.41 10.57 15.66
N ASP A 283 -4.73 10.53 15.64
CA ASP A 283 -5.57 11.65 15.23
C ASP A 283 -5.37 12.85 16.17
N PRO A 284 -4.99 14.03 15.66
CA PRO A 284 -4.78 15.23 16.46
C PRO A 284 -6.06 15.74 17.14
N ASP A 285 -7.24 15.34 16.67
CA ASP A 285 -8.51 15.68 17.32
C ASP A 285 -8.70 14.95 18.66
N TYR A 286 -7.91 13.88 18.89
CA TYR A 286 -7.87 13.10 20.15
C TYR A 286 -6.46 13.09 20.76
N PRO A 287 -5.88 14.24 21.18
CA PRO A 287 -4.47 14.35 21.57
C PRO A 287 -4.10 13.42 22.75
N GLY A 288 -5.00 13.24 23.71
CA GLY A 288 -4.78 12.36 24.84
C GLY A 288 -4.66 10.86 24.45
N VAL A 289 -5.21 10.46 23.31
CA VAL A 289 -5.02 9.14 22.72
C VAL A 289 -3.76 9.11 21.87
N ALA A 290 -3.60 10.07 20.98
CA ALA A 290 -2.50 10.13 20.01
C ALA A 290 -1.11 10.06 20.69
N GLU A 291 -0.91 10.77 21.82
CA GLU A 291 0.33 10.74 22.61
C GLU A 291 0.60 9.41 23.28
N ASN A 292 -0.44 8.60 23.52
CA ASN A 292 -0.40 7.32 24.19
C ASN A 292 -0.45 6.10 23.24
N VAL A 293 -0.43 6.32 21.91
CA VAL A 293 -0.32 5.22 20.96
C VAL A 293 1.09 4.63 20.99
N GLY A 294 1.16 3.32 21.19
CA GLY A 294 2.38 2.52 21.09
C GLY A 294 2.36 1.58 19.90
N PHE A 295 3.54 1.17 19.44
CA PHE A 295 3.73 0.30 18.30
C PHE A 295 4.59 -0.89 18.70
N ALA A 296 4.16 -2.10 18.36
CA ALA A 296 4.92 -3.32 18.60
C ALA A 296 4.85 -4.26 17.39
N ALA A 297 5.81 -5.18 17.31
CA ALA A 297 5.77 -6.26 16.32
C ALA A 297 4.48 -7.08 16.52
N PHE A 298 3.97 -7.65 15.43
CA PHE A 298 2.81 -8.53 15.48
C PHE A 298 3.07 -9.69 16.45
N PRO A 299 2.11 -10.02 17.33
CA PRO A 299 2.28 -11.06 18.35
C PRO A 299 2.56 -12.45 17.76
N ALA A 300 3.45 -13.21 18.40
CA ALA A 300 3.84 -14.54 17.97
C ALA A 300 2.75 -15.58 18.23
N GLY A 301 2.53 -16.46 17.27
CA GLY A 301 1.76 -17.70 17.45
C GLY A 301 2.67 -18.91 17.65
N ALA A 302 2.16 -20.12 17.41
CA ALA A 302 2.90 -21.38 17.58
C ALA A 302 4.16 -21.49 16.71
N LYS A 303 4.25 -20.73 15.61
CA LYS A 303 5.41 -20.70 14.69
C LYS A 303 6.17 -19.36 14.72
N GLY A 304 6.03 -18.61 15.80
CA GLY A 304 6.62 -17.27 15.96
C GLY A 304 5.74 -16.17 15.37
N SER A 305 6.25 -14.94 15.35
CA SER A 305 5.59 -13.81 14.70
C SER A 305 5.82 -13.88 13.19
N ARG A 306 4.77 -14.08 12.43
CA ARG A 306 4.80 -14.17 10.95
C ARG A 306 3.72 -13.30 10.35
N PRO A 307 3.82 -11.96 10.47
CA PRO A 307 2.86 -11.05 9.85
C PRO A 307 2.93 -11.13 8.33
N TYR A 308 1.87 -10.69 7.65
CA TYR A 308 2.03 -10.33 6.25
C TYR A 308 3.00 -9.14 6.14
N ASN A 309 3.77 -9.14 5.05
CA ASN A 309 4.68 -8.07 4.67
C ASN A 309 4.65 -7.99 3.15
N ILE A 310 3.96 -7.01 2.60
CA ILE A 310 3.52 -6.99 1.19
C ILE A 310 3.74 -5.63 0.54
N THR A 311 3.76 -5.63 -0.78
CA THR A 311 3.46 -4.43 -1.56
C THR A 311 1.95 -4.21 -1.57
N SER A 312 1.49 -3.15 -0.91
CA SER A 312 0.07 -2.78 -0.96
C SER A 312 -0.28 -2.08 -2.27
N TRP A 313 0.63 -1.23 -2.78
CA TRP A 313 0.50 -0.53 -4.05
C TRP A 313 1.80 -0.57 -4.85
N GLY A 314 1.66 -0.76 -6.15
CA GLY A 314 2.74 -0.69 -7.14
C GLY A 314 2.37 0.20 -8.32
N LEU A 315 3.38 0.57 -9.12
CA LEU A 315 3.22 1.17 -10.44
C LEU A 315 3.44 0.11 -11.51
N ALA A 316 2.51 0.04 -12.46
CA ALA A 316 2.59 -0.85 -13.62
C ALA A 316 2.48 -0.06 -14.92
N ILE A 317 2.94 -0.67 -16.01
CA ILE A 317 2.91 -0.10 -17.36
C ILE A 317 1.89 -0.89 -18.21
N ASN A 318 1.10 -0.15 -18.98
CA ASN A 318 0.18 -0.73 -19.94
C ASN A 318 0.96 -1.30 -21.14
N PRO A 319 0.85 -2.60 -21.46
CA PRO A 319 1.54 -3.20 -22.59
C PRO A 319 1.09 -2.64 -23.96
N LYS A 320 -0.04 -1.93 -24.01
CA LYS A 320 -0.55 -1.25 -25.21
C LYS A 320 -0.16 0.21 -25.30
N SER A 321 0.51 0.78 -24.29
CA SER A 321 1.04 2.14 -24.36
C SER A 321 1.96 2.32 -25.56
N ALA A 322 1.77 3.41 -26.30
CA ALA A 322 2.68 3.85 -27.35
C ALA A 322 3.97 4.50 -26.77
N HIS A 323 4.00 4.78 -25.46
CA HIS A 323 5.05 5.55 -24.77
C HIS A 323 5.76 4.72 -23.68
N LYS A 324 6.05 3.44 -23.92
CA LYS A 324 6.57 2.53 -22.86
C LYS A 324 7.90 2.99 -22.25
N GLU A 325 8.82 3.54 -23.06
CA GLU A 325 10.11 4.06 -22.55
C GLU A 325 9.90 5.30 -21.68
N ALA A 326 9.01 6.21 -22.07
CA ALA A 326 8.62 7.36 -21.27
C ALA A 326 7.88 6.94 -19.98
N ALA A 327 7.01 5.93 -20.08
CA ALA A 327 6.33 5.33 -18.93
C ALA A 327 7.34 4.71 -17.94
N TRP A 328 8.34 4.00 -18.45
CA TRP A 328 9.40 3.46 -17.60
C TRP A 328 10.23 4.56 -16.95
N ALA A 329 10.66 5.58 -17.70
CA ALA A 329 11.41 6.71 -17.13
C ALA A 329 10.65 7.37 -15.96
N PHE A 330 9.32 7.46 -16.05
CA PHE A 330 8.50 7.94 -14.94
C PHE A 330 8.52 6.95 -13.77
N VAL A 331 8.31 5.66 -14.01
CA VAL A 331 8.31 4.62 -12.95
C VAL A 331 9.66 4.58 -12.23
N GLU A 332 10.76 4.59 -12.99
CA GLU A 332 12.12 4.62 -12.47
C GLU A 332 12.38 5.83 -11.57
N TRP A 333 12.05 7.04 -12.05
CA TRP A 333 12.15 8.26 -11.26
C TRP A 333 11.28 8.21 -10.01
N ALA A 334 10.00 7.87 -10.15
CA ALA A 334 9.02 7.85 -9.05
C ALA A 334 9.37 6.84 -7.94
N THR A 335 10.17 5.83 -8.26
CA THR A 335 10.60 4.77 -7.35
C THR A 335 12.10 4.79 -7.06
N SER A 336 12.80 5.85 -7.49
CA SER A 336 14.21 6.09 -7.16
C SER A 336 14.41 6.24 -5.64
N LYS A 337 15.64 6.10 -5.18
CA LYS A 337 15.97 6.28 -3.75
C LYS A 337 15.66 7.71 -3.27
N GLU A 338 15.90 8.70 -4.12
CA GLU A 338 15.65 10.11 -3.82
C GLU A 338 14.15 10.38 -3.64
N ILE A 339 13.34 10.00 -4.61
CA ILE A 339 11.89 10.23 -4.55
C ILE A 339 11.25 9.38 -3.44
N THR A 340 11.70 8.14 -3.26
CA THR A 340 11.26 7.31 -2.12
C THR A 340 11.57 7.99 -0.80
N LEU A 341 12.76 8.60 -0.64
CA LEU A 341 13.13 9.34 0.56
C LEU A 341 12.17 10.51 0.82
N LEU A 342 11.91 11.35 -0.20
CA LEU A 342 11.02 12.51 -0.07
C LEU A 342 9.59 12.11 0.29
N ILE A 343 9.09 11.01 -0.28
CA ILE A 343 7.77 10.46 0.03
C ILE A 343 7.76 9.86 1.45
N GLN A 344 8.83 9.15 1.82
CA GLN A 344 8.95 8.52 3.14
C GLN A 344 9.03 9.54 4.27
N GLN A 345 9.65 10.70 4.05
CA GLN A 345 9.61 11.85 4.97
C GLN A 345 8.18 12.39 5.22
N LYS A 346 7.25 12.12 4.32
CA LYS A 346 5.81 12.39 4.53
C LYS A 346 5.09 11.28 5.33
N GLY A 347 5.84 10.29 5.83
CA GLY A 347 5.31 9.19 6.65
C GLY A 347 4.61 8.11 5.82
N ILE A 348 5.01 7.89 4.59
CA ILE A 348 4.50 6.82 3.72
C ILE A 348 5.58 5.73 3.62
N PRO A 349 5.32 4.49 4.09
CA PRO A 349 6.33 3.44 4.11
C PRO A 349 6.79 3.04 2.71
N GLY A 350 8.00 3.41 2.34
CA GLY A 350 8.61 3.11 1.04
C GLY A 350 9.29 1.75 1.00
N PRO A 351 9.49 1.18 -0.21
CA PRO A 351 10.01 -0.18 -0.39
C PRO A 351 11.54 -0.28 -0.45
N ARG A 352 12.28 0.83 -0.39
CA ARG A 352 13.75 0.88 -0.50
C ARG A 352 14.43 0.66 0.84
N SER A 353 15.24 -0.40 0.95
CA SER A 353 15.94 -0.77 2.19
C SER A 353 16.90 0.31 2.65
N SER A 354 17.73 0.85 1.75
CA SER A 354 18.72 1.88 2.07
C SER A 354 18.11 3.19 2.60
N VAL A 355 16.86 3.50 2.22
CA VAL A 355 16.14 4.69 2.71
C VAL A 355 15.76 4.53 4.18
N TRP A 356 15.43 3.33 4.63
CA TRP A 356 15.14 3.05 6.04
C TRP A 356 16.39 3.08 6.95
N ASP A 357 17.59 2.94 6.37
CA ASP A 357 18.84 3.02 7.11
C ASP A 357 19.29 4.47 7.34
N ARG A 358 18.72 5.43 6.62
CA ARG A 358 19.03 6.87 6.75
C ARG A 358 18.16 7.51 7.82
N GLU A 359 18.73 8.45 8.56
CA GLU A 359 17.99 9.24 9.57
C GLU A 359 16.86 10.04 8.93
N GLU A 360 17.14 10.69 7.80
CA GLU A 360 16.15 11.48 7.05
C GLU A 360 14.99 10.61 6.53
N GLY A 361 15.25 9.34 6.19
CA GLY A 361 14.24 8.39 5.73
C GLY A 361 13.30 7.93 6.83
N THR A 362 13.70 8.04 8.09
CA THR A 362 12.89 7.65 9.24
C THR A 362 12.25 8.83 9.98
N ALA A 363 12.61 10.07 9.64
CA ALA A 363 12.14 11.28 10.32
C ALA A 363 10.61 11.50 10.27
N GLY A 364 9.94 10.93 9.27
CA GLY A 364 8.47 11.01 9.11
C GLY A 364 7.66 10.06 10.00
N PHE A 365 8.33 9.21 10.83
CA PHE A 365 7.69 8.14 11.59
C PHE A 365 8.00 8.20 13.09
N PRO A 366 7.07 7.72 13.96
CA PRO A 366 7.39 7.52 15.37
C PRO A 366 8.57 6.55 15.56
N ALA A 367 9.49 6.86 16.48
CA ALA A 367 10.69 6.06 16.71
C ALA A 367 10.40 4.59 17.06
N GLU A 368 9.31 4.30 17.80
CA GLU A 368 8.88 2.94 18.11
C GLU A 368 8.47 2.19 16.83
N LEU A 369 7.76 2.85 15.91
CA LEU A 369 7.34 2.26 14.63
C LEU A 369 8.56 1.95 13.75
N VAL A 370 9.54 2.87 13.69
CA VAL A 370 10.81 2.65 13.00
C VAL A 370 11.54 1.42 13.56
N ASN A 371 11.60 1.29 14.89
CA ASN A 371 12.22 0.13 15.54
C ASN A 371 11.49 -1.19 15.22
N VAL A 372 10.17 -1.18 15.15
CA VAL A 372 9.38 -2.34 14.73
C VAL A 372 9.73 -2.69 13.29
N PHE A 373 9.68 -1.70 12.39
CA PHE A 373 9.95 -1.90 10.96
C PHE A 373 11.35 -2.49 10.74
N LYS A 374 12.40 -1.87 11.27
CA LYS A 374 13.79 -2.34 11.11
C LYS A 374 14.00 -3.79 11.56
N LYS A 375 13.27 -4.25 12.57
CA LYS A 375 13.36 -5.63 13.07
C LYS A 375 12.58 -6.63 12.23
N THR A 376 11.56 -6.20 11.50
CA THR A 376 10.58 -7.11 10.87
C THR A 376 10.52 -7.01 9.35
N VAL A 377 11.11 -5.97 8.74
CA VAL A 377 11.01 -5.69 7.29
C VAL A 377 11.49 -6.84 6.41
N ASN A 378 12.53 -7.58 6.82
CA ASN A 378 13.07 -8.72 6.09
C ASN A 378 12.37 -10.06 6.41
N GLY A 379 11.37 -10.03 7.30
CA GLY A 379 10.57 -11.18 7.70
C GLY A 379 9.14 -11.11 7.16
N GLY A 380 8.30 -12.03 7.66
CA GLY A 380 6.89 -12.08 7.30
C GLY A 380 6.59 -12.85 6.03
N VAL A 381 5.33 -12.79 5.61
CA VAL A 381 4.78 -13.52 4.47
C VAL A 381 4.37 -12.51 3.39
N ASP A 382 4.69 -12.80 2.14
CA ASP A 382 4.56 -11.91 0.99
C ASP A 382 3.13 -11.87 0.39
N HIS A 383 2.16 -12.41 1.08
CA HIS A 383 0.75 -12.32 0.73
C HIS A 383 -0.13 -12.21 1.99
N ASP A 384 -1.32 -11.63 1.83
CA ASP A 384 -2.30 -11.38 2.91
C ASP A 384 -3.67 -11.98 2.58
N ARG A 385 -3.77 -12.72 1.49
CA ARG A 385 -4.98 -13.29 0.92
C ARG A 385 -4.65 -14.47 0.02
N PRO A 386 -5.64 -15.32 -0.37
CA PRO A 386 -5.40 -16.33 -1.39
C PRO A 386 -4.93 -15.69 -2.71
N THR A 387 -3.84 -16.20 -3.28
CA THR A 387 -3.28 -15.72 -4.55
C THR A 387 -4.00 -16.37 -5.72
N THR A 388 -5.13 -15.83 -6.11
CA THR A 388 -6.02 -16.35 -7.17
C THR A 388 -6.39 -15.26 -8.17
N ILE A 389 -6.95 -15.62 -9.34
CA ILE A 389 -7.51 -14.66 -10.29
C ILE A 389 -8.78 -14.03 -9.70
N ASN A 390 -9.63 -14.83 -9.04
CA ASN A 390 -10.86 -14.38 -8.42
C ASN A 390 -10.68 -14.08 -6.92
N VAL A 391 -9.80 -13.13 -6.63
CA VAL A 391 -9.46 -12.73 -5.25
C VAL A 391 -10.68 -12.31 -4.44
N ALA A 392 -11.63 -11.61 -5.04
CA ALA A 392 -12.83 -11.14 -4.36
C ALA A 392 -13.66 -12.31 -3.79
N GLU A 393 -13.97 -13.31 -4.62
CA GLU A 393 -14.72 -14.51 -4.20
C GLU A 393 -13.93 -15.33 -3.17
N ALA A 394 -12.61 -15.48 -3.36
CA ALA A 394 -11.76 -16.20 -2.42
C ALA A 394 -11.73 -15.53 -1.05
N ARG A 395 -11.67 -14.20 -0.97
CA ARG A 395 -11.75 -13.45 0.29
C ARG A 395 -13.12 -13.58 0.96
N GLU A 396 -14.21 -13.51 0.21
CA GLU A 396 -15.56 -13.74 0.74
C GLU A 396 -15.68 -15.14 1.35
N THR A 397 -15.10 -16.15 0.68
CA THR A 397 -15.09 -17.54 1.12
C THR A 397 -14.33 -17.74 2.43
N VAL A 398 -13.12 -17.18 2.54
CA VAL A 398 -12.33 -17.25 3.79
C VAL A 398 -13.00 -16.46 4.91
N GLY A 399 -13.47 -15.25 4.61
CA GLY A 399 -14.05 -14.34 5.59
C GLY A 399 -15.32 -14.89 6.24
N GLU A 400 -16.08 -15.73 5.54
CA GLU A 400 -17.26 -16.40 6.09
C GLU A 400 -16.92 -17.19 7.36
N ILE A 401 -15.82 -17.95 7.34
CA ILE A 401 -15.41 -18.78 8.48
C ILE A 401 -15.20 -17.91 9.73
N VAL A 402 -14.48 -16.80 9.56
CA VAL A 402 -14.17 -15.89 10.67
C VAL A 402 -15.42 -15.18 11.18
N GLN A 403 -16.29 -14.72 10.28
CA GLN A 403 -17.55 -14.07 10.69
C GLN A 403 -18.46 -15.00 11.48
N LYS A 404 -18.47 -16.28 11.17
CA LYS A 404 -19.19 -17.29 11.96
C LYS A 404 -18.67 -17.38 13.39
N VAL A 405 -17.34 -17.30 13.59
CA VAL A 405 -16.78 -17.21 14.94
C VAL A 405 -17.19 -15.92 15.66
N ILE A 406 -17.13 -14.78 14.98
CA ILE A 406 -17.54 -13.47 15.55
C ILE A 406 -18.99 -13.53 16.00
N THR A 407 -19.88 -14.15 15.22
CA THR A 407 -21.32 -14.28 15.54
C THR A 407 -21.64 -15.38 16.56
N GLY A 408 -20.64 -16.13 17.03
CA GLY A 408 -20.78 -17.06 18.14
C GLY A 408 -20.93 -18.53 17.77
N GLU A 409 -20.74 -18.91 16.53
CA GLU A 409 -20.68 -20.31 16.11
C GLU A 409 -19.48 -20.98 16.78
N LYS A 410 -19.71 -22.07 17.47
CA LYS A 410 -18.69 -22.75 18.27
C LYS A 410 -17.93 -23.82 17.48
N ASP A 411 -18.64 -24.53 16.61
CA ASP A 411 -18.06 -25.53 15.72
C ASP A 411 -18.02 -24.97 14.31
N ILE A 412 -16.87 -24.48 13.92
CA ILE A 412 -16.65 -23.90 12.58
C ILE A 412 -16.07 -24.89 11.57
N GLN A 413 -15.85 -26.16 11.97
CA GLN A 413 -15.23 -27.15 11.09
C GLN A 413 -16.05 -27.39 9.82
N GLU A 414 -17.36 -27.58 9.95
CA GLU A 414 -18.24 -27.79 8.78
C GLU A 414 -18.22 -26.57 7.84
N THR A 415 -18.26 -25.35 8.40
CA THR A 415 -18.15 -24.11 7.61
C THR A 415 -16.79 -24.02 6.91
N ALA A 416 -15.69 -24.37 7.60
CA ALA A 416 -14.37 -24.36 7.02
C ALA A 416 -14.18 -25.43 5.95
N ASP A 417 -14.76 -26.62 6.10
CA ASP A 417 -14.69 -27.68 5.11
C ASP A 417 -15.44 -27.28 3.83
N ARG A 418 -16.63 -26.68 3.95
CA ARG A 418 -17.40 -26.14 2.84
C ARG A 418 -16.63 -24.98 2.14
N ALA A 419 -16.09 -24.04 2.92
CA ALA A 419 -15.31 -22.94 2.41
C ALA A 419 -14.01 -23.42 1.72
N ASN A 420 -13.35 -24.44 2.27
CA ASN A 420 -12.16 -25.06 1.68
C ASN A 420 -12.48 -25.71 0.32
N ALA A 421 -13.61 -26.41 0.21
CA ALA A 421 -14.05 -26.95 -1.06
C ALA A 421 -14.38 -25.85 -2.08
N ALA A 422 -14.99 -24.75 -1.66
CA ALA A 422 -15.29 -23.61 -2.52
C ALA A 422 -13.98 -22.91 -2.99
N LEU A 423 -13.02 -22.69 -2.09
CA LEU A 423 -11.70 -22.15 -2.46
C LEU A 423 -10.97 -23.08 -3.42
N GLN A 424 -11.03 -24.41 -3.21
CA GLN A 424 -10.43 -25.38 -4.14
C GLN A 424 -11.07 -25.28 -5.52
N ALA A 425 -12.38 -25.14 -5.61
CA ALA A 425 -13.06 -24.97 -6.89
C ALA A 425 -12.64 -23.69 -7.64
N ILE A 426 -12.33 -22.60 -6.91
CA ILE A 426 -11.77 -21.38 -7.50
C ILE A 426 -10.39 -21.68 -8.08
N LEU A 427 -9.51 -22.36 -7.31
CA LEU A 427 -8.15 -22.71 -7.75
C LEU A 427 -8.14 -23.67 -8.94
N ASP A 428 -9.05 -24.66 -8.96
CA ASP A 428 -9.14 -25.64 -10.04
C ASP A 428 -9.55 -24.99 -11.37
N LYS A 429 -10.49 -24.03 -11.35
CA LYS A 429 -10.88 -23.25 -12.54
C LYS A 429 -9.75 -22.39 -13.13
N GLU A 430 -8.75 -22.03 -12.32
CA GLU A 430 -7.60 -21.26 -12.80
C GLU A 430 -6.54 -22.14 -13.46
N ALA A 431 -6.54 -23.44 -13.18
CA ALA A 431 -5.60 -24.41 -13.74
C ALA A 431 -6.03 -24.93 -15.12
N GLU A 432 -7.30 -24.75 -15.47
CA GLU A 432 -7.87 -25.03 -16.80
C GLU A 432 -7.55 -23.89 -17.80
#